data_ad4a84d5078964b91ab072d5dfc9b570
#
_entry.id   ad4a84d5078964b91ab072d5dfc9b570
#
_cell.length_a   1.000
_cell.length_b   1.000
_cell.length_c   1.000
_cell.angle_alpha   90.00
_cell.angle_beta   90.00
_cell.angle_gamma   90.00
#
_symmetry.space_group_name_H-M   'P 1'
#
loop_
_entity.id
_entity.type
_entity.pdbx_description
1 polymer ?
#
loop_
_entity_poly.entity_id
_entity_poly.type
_entity_poly.pdbx_seq_one_letter_code
_entity_poly.pdbx_strand_id
1 'polypeptide(L)'
;MSNTIKEENTQPDNLAFVDPKWKGSMFYHTNIRNVGLYTSVSLALLGYATRLKQKTSHTTALFFLVASFSFLILAILLNYQLYQTMSELIKDTPDHKEDFQPLLNISRYIFPIHGIIVAVIGGYIIFNIRKK
;
A
#
# COMPACT_ATOMS: atom_id res chain seq x y z
N MET A 1 -51.75 -33.39 28.36
CA MET A 1 -50.37 -33.59 27.89
C MET A 1 -50.04 -32.45 26.97
N SER A 2 -49.40 -31.44 27.50
CA SER A 2 -49.03 -30.22 26.74
C SER A 2 -47.51 -30.26 26.52
N ASN A 3 -47.10 -30.53 25.27
CA ASN A 3 -45.70 -30.47 24.84
C ASN A 3 -45.34 -29.01 24.55
N THR A 4 -44.73 -28.36 25.51
CA THR A 4 -44.07 -27.05 25.29
C THR A 4 -42.77 -27.31 24.56
N ILE A 5 -42.77 -27.08 23.25
CA ILE A 5 -41.54 -27.01 22.45
C ILE A 5 -40.85 -25.71 22.87
N LYS A 6 -39.74 -25.83 23.61
CA LYS A 6 -38.78 -24.72 23.78
C LYS A 6 -38.13 -24.50 22.46
N GLU A 7 -38.49 -23.43 21.77
CA GLU A 7 -37.67 -22.85 20.71
C GLU A 7 -36.38 -22.36 21.36
N GLU A 8 -35.34 -23.16 21.18
CA GLU A 8 -33.96 -22.80 21.49
C GLU A 8 -33.54 -21.77 20.42
N ASN A 9 -33.66 -20.51 20.81
CA ASN A 9 -33.28 -19.36 20.00
C ASN A 9 -31.74 -19.34 19.86
N THR A 10 -31.23 -20.20 18.97
CA THR A 10 -29.83 -20.26 18.58
C THR A 10 -29.58 -19.10 17.63
N GLN A 11 -29.49 -17.91 18.19
CA GLN A 11 -28.97 -16.77 17.47
C GLN A 11 -27.46 -17.04 17.22
N PRO A 12 -27.01 -17.09 15.99
CA PRO A 12 -25.60 -17.34 15.72
C PRO A 12 -24.78 -16.11 16.11
N ASP A 13 -24.21 -16.13 17.31
CA ASP A 13 -23.14 -15.20 17.76
C ASP A 13 -21.85 -15.36 16.95
N ASN A 14 -21.96 -15.80 15.69
CA ASN A 14 -20.83 -16.08 14.80
C ASN A 14 -20.17 -14.85 14.18
N LEU A 15 -20.60 -13.62 14.54
CA LEU A 15 -20.00 -12.38 14.04
C LEU A 15 -18.87 -11.83 14.94
N ALA A 16 -18.68 -12.38 16.13
CA ALA A 16 -17.77 -11.80 17.13
C ALA A 16 -16.34 -12.33 17.08
N PHE A 17 -16.06 -13.45 16.43
CA PHE A 17 -14.72 -14.06 16.47
C PHE A 17 -14.14 -14.26 15.05
N VAL A 18 -13.90 -13.16 14.36
CA VAL A 18 -13.02 -13.24 13.18
C VAL A 18 -11.58 -13.40 13.70
N ASP A 19 -10.98 -14.56 13.42
CA ASP A 19 -9.60 -14.90 13.77
C ASP A 19 -8.65 -13.71 13.48
N PRO A 20 -7.84 -13.26 14.44
CA PRO A 20 -6.86 -12.20 14.25
C PRO A 20 -5.96 -12.42 13.03
N LYS A 21 -5.64 -13.69 12.73
CA LYS A 21 -4.89 -14.10 11.54
C LYS A 21 -5.60 -13.71 10.25
N TRP A 22 -6.91 -13.96 10.16
CA TRP A 22 -7.71 -13.60 9.00
C TRP A 22 -7.79 -12.09 8.79
N LYS A 23 -8.03 -11.32 9.86
CA LYS A 23 -8.05 -9.85 9.81
C LYS A 23 -6.71 -9.28 9.37
N GLY A 24 -5.60 -9.78 9.93
CA GLY A 24 -4.25 -9.35 9.57
C GLY A 24 -3.90 -9.63 8.12
N SER A 25 -4.20 -10.84 7.64
CA SER A 25 -3.97 -11.23 6.25
C SER A 25 -4.78 -10.37 5.27
N MET A 26 -6.07 -10.16 5.54
CA MET A 26 -6.96 -9.38 4.69
C MET A 26 -6.53 -7.90 4.63
N PHE A 27 -6.15 -7.32 5.78
CA PHE A 27 -5.58 -5.97 5.85
C PHE A 27 -4.31 -5.86 5.03
N TYR A 28 -3.38 -6.83 5.15
CA TYR A 28 -2.15 -6.87 4.38
C TYR A 28 -2.42 -6.88 2.88
N HIS A 29 -3.22 -7.83 2.39
CA HIS A 29 -3.50 -7.96 0.95
C HIS A 29 -4.15 -6.71 0.35
N THR A 30 -5.04 -6.05 1.09
CA THR A 30 -5.66 -4.81 0.65
C THR A 30 -4.63 -3.68 0.53
N ASN A 31 -3.80 -3.50 1.55
CA ASN A 31 -2.84 -2.41 1.57
C ASN A 31 -1.68 -2.62 0.58
N ILE A 32 -1.14 -3.83 0.46
CA ILE A 32 -0.07 -4.10 -0.51
C ILE A 32 -0.54 -3.88 -1.96
N ARG A 33 -1.80 -4.22 -2.26
CA ARG A 33 -2.40 -3.93 -3.56
C ARG A 33 -2.48 -2.43 -3.81
N ASN A 34 -2.85 -1.63 -2.80
CA ASN A 34 -2.92 -0.18 -2.91
C ASN A 34 -1.53 0.44 -3.08
N VAL A 35 -0.51 -0.06 -2.37
CA VAL A 35 0.90 0.34 -2.57
C VAL A 35 1.31 0.10 -4.03
N GLY A 36 1.03 -1.09 -4.56
CA GLY A 36 1.30 -1.44 -5.96
C GLY A 36 0.57 -0.53 -6.96
N LEU A 37 -0.71 -0.25 -6.70
CA LEU A 37 -1.52 0.63 -7.54
C LEU A 37 -0.95 2.04 -7.61
N TYR A 38 -0.67 2.67 -6.46
CA TYR A 38 -0.14 4.04 -6.42
C TYR A 38 1.25 4.14 -7.01
N THR A 39 2.10 3.13 -6.80
CA THR A 39 3.42 3.06 -7.45
C THR A 39 3.27 2.97 -8.97
N SER A 40 2.37 2.14 -9.48
CA SER A 40 2.12 1.99 -10.92
C SER A 40 1.56 3.26 -11.55
N VAL A 41 0.62 3.93 -10.88
CA VAL A 41 0.07 5.22 -11.33
C VAL A 41 1.18 6.29 -11.37
N SER A 42 2.03 6.35 -10.33
CA SER A 42 3.17 7.25 -10.29
C SER A 42 4.11 7.05 -11.50
N LEU A 43 4.49 5.80 -11.78
CA LEU A 43 5.37 5.48 -12.92
C LEU A 43 4.71 5.79 -14.27
N ALA A 44 3.42 5.53 -14.42
CA ALA A 44 2.67 5.86 -15.64
C ALA A 44 2.63 7.37 -15.88
N LEU A 45 2.36 8.17 -14.84
CA LEU A 45 2.38 9.64 -14.92
C LEU A 45 3.77 10.19 -15.23
N LEU A 46 4.84 9.59 -14.67
CA LEU A 46 6.21 9.94 -14.98
C LEU A 46 6.52 9.68 -16.47
N GLY A 47 6.16 8.49 -16.96
CA GLY A 47 6.33 8.13 -18.38
C GLY A 47 5.56 9.07 -19.31
N TYR A 48 4.36 9.49 -18.93
CA TYR A 48 3.58 10.45 -19.68
C TYR A 48 4.19 11.85 -19.65
N ALA A 49 4.65 12.33 -18.49
CA ALA A 49 5.34 13.61 -18.34
C ALA A 49 6.59 13.73 -19.23
N THR A 50 7.38 12.65 -19.33
CA THR A 50 8.58 12.63 -20.15
C THR A 50 8.28 12.72 -21.66
N ARG A 51 7.19 12.08 -22.10
CA ARG A 51 6.74 12.15 -23.51
C ARG A 51 6.14 13.51 -23.86
N LEU A 52 5.36 14.11 -22.97
CA LEU A 52 4.75 15.43 -23.19
C LEU A 52 5.81 16.53 -23.31
N LYS A 53 6.91 16.46 -22.56
CA LYS A 53 7.99 17.45 -22.64
C LYS A 53 8.56 17.58 -24.07
N GLN A 54 8.50 16.53 -24.86
CA GLN A 54 8.99 16.53 -26.26
C GLN A 54 8.00 17.17 -27.25
N LYS A 55 6.70 17.26 -26.91
CA LYS A 55 5.64 17.60 -27.88
C LYS A 55 4.74 18.76 -27.45
N THR A 56 4.70 19.13 -26.16
CA THR A 56 3.65 20.01 -25.60
C THR A 56 4.25 21.01 -24.60
N SER A 57 3.40 21.85 -23.99
CA SER A 57 3.74 22.86 -23.01
C SER A 57 4.51 22.29 -21.81
N HIS A 58 5.58 22.96 -21.42
CA HIS A 58 6.39 22.66 -20.23
C HIS A 58 5.55 22.62 -18.95
N THR A 59 4.51 23.44 -18.84
CA THR A 59 3.60 23.51 -17.68
C THR A 59 2.82 22.23 -17.50
N THR A 60 2.31 21.65 -18.60
CA THR A 60 1.57 20.39 -18.57
C THR A 60 2.46 19.23 -18.13
N ALA A 61 3.69 19.16 -18.64
CA ALA A 61 4.65 18.14 -18.21
C ALA A 61 5.00 18.25 -16.72
N LEU A 62 5.15 19.48 -16.22
CA LEU A 62 5.40 19.72 -14.79
C LEU A 62 4.23 19.26 -13.92
N PHE A 63 2.98 19.51 -14.33
CA PHE A 63 1.79 19.06 -13.60
C PHE A 63 1.79 17.52 -13.43
N PHE A 64 2.03 16.77 -14.52
CA PHE A 64 2.10 15.30 -14.44
C PHE A 64 3.27 14.81 -13.60
N LEU A 65 4.39 15.53 -13.57
CA LEU A 65 5.53 15.20 -12.74
C LEU A 65 5.21 15.38 -11.25
N VAL A 66 4.55 16.48 -10.88
CA VAL A 66 4.10 16.74 -9.49
C VAL A 66 3.07 15.69 -9.06
N ALA A 67 2.10 15.37 -9.92
CA ALA A 67 1.12 14.32 -9.65
C ALA A 67 1.80 12.95 -9.46
N SER A 68 2.75 12.57 -10.31
CA SER A 68 3.56 11.35 -10.17
C SER A 68 4.24 11.28 -8.81
N PHE A 69 4.89 12.36 -8.39
CA PHE A 69 5.58 12.42 -7.10
C PHE A 69 4.61 12.29 -5.92
N SER A 70 3.42 12.92 -5.99
CA SER A 70 2.39 12.82 -4.96
C SER A 70 1.89 11.38 -4.78
N PHE A 71 1.63 10.66 -5.88
CA PHE A 71 1.24 9.23 -5.81
C PHE A 71 2.35 8.36 -5.23
N LEU A 72 3.61 8.66 -5.53
CA LEU A 72 4.74 7.93 -4.96
C LEU A 72 4.86 8.15 -3.44
N ILE A 73 4.66 9.38 -2.96
CA ILE A 73 4.62 9.68 -1.52
C ILE A 73 3.51 8.89 -0.85
N LEU A 74 2.30 8.85 -1.43
CA LEU A 74 1.19 8.07 -0.89
C LEU A 74 1.53 6.57 -0.82
N ALA A 75 2.17 6.01 -1.84
CA ALA A 75 2.62 4.62 -1.84
C ALA A 75 3.62 4.33 -0.71
N ILE A 76 4.58 5.24 -0.48
CA ILE A 76 5.58 5.12 0.59
C ILE A 76 4.90 5.18 1.97
N LEU A 77 3.98 6.13 2.18
CA LEU A 77 3.26 6.26 3.44
C LEU A 77 2.41 5.02 3.75
N LEU A 78 1.71 4.48 2.76
CA LEU A 78 0.93 3.25 2.91
C LEU A 78 1.82 2.05 3.22
N ASN A 79 2.97 1.92 2.54
CA ASN A 79 3.91 0.85 2.84
C ASN A 79 4.49 0.97 4.25
N TYR A 80 4.75 2.19 4.72
CA TYR A 80 5.20 2.46 6.08
C TYR A 80 4.15 2.06 7.12
N GLN A 81 2.88 2.46 6.93
CA GLN A 81 1.77 2.06 7.80
C GLN A 81 1.62 0.54 7.82
N LEU A 82 1.69 -0.11 6.64
CA LEU A 82 1.62 -1.56 6.53
C LEU A 82 2.73 -2.24 7.32
N TYR A 83 3.98 -1.75 7.20
CA TYR A 83 5.13 -2.26 7.94
C TYR A 83 4.93 -2.13 9.45
N GLN A 84 4.48 -0.96 9.94
CA GLN A 84 4.23 -0.73 11.37
C GLN A 84 3.14 -1.67 11.89
N THR A 85 1.98 -1.72 11.22
CA THR A 85 0.86 -2.57 11.65
C THR A 85 1.25 -4.05 11.69
N MET A 86 2.01 -4.54 10.69
CA MET A 86 2.49 -5.93 10.69
C MET A 86 3.51 -6.18 11.81
N SER A 87 4.37 -5.22 12.09
CA SER A 87 5.35 -5.32 13.18
C SER A 87 4.68 -5.36 14.56
N GLU A 88 3.62 -4.58 14.77
CA GLU A 88 2.81 -4.60 16.00
C GLU A 88 2.05 -5.92 16.12
N LEU A 89 1.40 -6.36 15.05
CA LEU A 89 0.64 -7.61 15.04
C LEU A 89 1.51 -8.82 15.41
N ILE A 90 2.77 -8.87 14.92
CA ILE A 90 3.71 -9.94 15.29
C ILE A 90 4.08 -9.90 16.78
N LYS A 91 4.13 -8.72 17.39
CA LYS A 91 4.40 -8.58 18.84
C LYS A 91 3.22 -9.03 19.68
N ASP A 92 2.00 -8.69 19.25
CA ASP A 92 0.77 -8.97 19.98
C ASP A 92 0.31 -10.42 19.81
N THR A 93 0.72 -11.09 18.72
CA THR A 93 0.35 -12.50 18.45
C THR A 93 1.59 -13.33 18.13
N PRO A 94 2.42 -13.65 19.15
CA PRO A 94 3.68 -14.39 18.95
C PRO A 94 3.48 -15.79 18.37
N ASP A 95 2.33 -16.42 18.61
CA ASP A 95 1.98 -17.74 18.08
C ASP A 95 1.82 -17.76 16.55
N HIS A 96 1.53 -16.62 15.92
CA HIS A 96 1.37 -16.46 14.48
C HIS A 96 2.55 -15.76 13.80
N LYS A 97 3.67 -15.63 14.50
CA LYS A 97 4.87 -14.94 13.99
C LYS A 97 5.35 -15.51 12.66
N GLU A 98 5.34 -16.82 12.51
CA GLU A 98 5.80 -17.50 11.29
C GLU A 98 4.93 -17.17 10.07
N ASP A 99 3.64 -16.97 10.28
CA ASP A 99 2.68 -16.60 9.23
C ASP A 99 2.89 -15.16 8.73
N PHE A 100 3.18 -14.22 9.64
CA PHE A 100 3.28 -12.79 9.34
C PHE A 100 4.69 -12.30 8.98
N GLN A 101 5.73 -13.03 9.38
CA GLN A 101 7.12 -12.66 9.12
C GLN A 101 7.45 -12.51 7.62
N PRO A 102 7.00 -13.41 6.72
CA PRO A 102 7.19 -13.23 5.27
C PRO A 102 6.54 -11.96 4.75
N LEU A 103 5.34 -11.61 5.24
CA LEU A 103 4.60 -10.41 4.84
C LEU A 103 5.34 -9.13 5.27
N LEU A 104 5.87 -9.11 6.49
CA LEU A 104 6.71 -8.01 6.98
C LEU A 104 7.97 -7.84 6.12
N ASN A 105 8.63 -8.93 5.75
CA ASN A 105 9.80 -8.91 4.91
C ASN A 105 9.51 -8.33 3.52
N ILE A 106 8.37 -8.67 2.91
CA ILE A 106 7.96 -8.10 1.62
C ILE A 106 7.84 -6.57 1.74
N SER A 107 7.12 -6.06 2.74
CA SER A 107 7.00 -4.62 2.99
C SER A 107 8.37 -3.96 3.16
N ARG A 108 9.30 -4.61 3.86
CA ARG A 108 10.67 -4.12 4.05
C ARG A 108 11.45 -4.02 2.74
N TYR A 109 11.29 -4.98 1.82
CA TYR A 109 11.97 -4.96 0.52
C TYR A 109 11.40 -3.90 -0.45
N ILE A 110 10.17 -3.47 -0.25
CA ILE A 110 9.55 -2.41 -1.07
C ILE A 110 10.20 -1.03 -0.81
N PHE A 111 10.71 -0.75 0.41
CA PHE A 111 11.34 0.54 0.73
C PHE A 111 12.52 0.91 -0.18
N PRO A 112 13.53 0.04 -0.39
CA PRO A 112 14.63 0.38 -1.30
C PRO A 112 14.17 0.57 -2.75
N ILE A 113 13.13 -0.14 -3.19
CA ILE A 113 12.55 0.04 -4.53
C ILE A 113 11.96 1.46 -4.66
N HIS A 114 11.17 1.89 -3.68
CA HIS A 114 10.65 3.25 -3.64
C HIS A 114 11.77 4.29 -3.58
N GLY A 115 12.83 4.04 -2.81
CA GLY A 115 14.01 4.91 -2.74
C GLY A 115 14.68 5.10 -4.10
N ILE A 116 14.83 4.03 -4.89
CA ILE A 116 15.37 4.08 -6.25
C ILE A 116 14.46 4.93 -7.14
N ILE A 117 13.14 4.73 -7.08
CA ILE A 117 12.18 5.48 -7.90
C ILE A 117 12.24 6.98 -7.54
N VAL A 118 12.30 7.33 -6.25
CA VAL A 118 12.46 8.72 -5.79
C VAL A 118 13.75 9.34 -6.33
N ALA A 119 14.87 8.60 -6.27
CA ALA A 119 16.15 9.06 -6.79
C ALA A 119 16.11 9.31 -8.30
N VAL A 120 15.45 8.43 -9.07
CA VAL A 120 15.28 8.60 -10.52
C VAL A 120 14.44 9.83 -10.83
N ILE A 121 13.29 10.01 -10.16
CA ILE A 121 12.41 11.16 -10.36
C ILE A 121 13.13 12.46 -9.95
N GLY A 122 13.76 12.48 -8.77
CA GLY A 122 14.51 13.63 -8.27
C GLY A 122 15.68 14.02 -9.19
N GLY A 123 16.46 13.02 -9.63
CA GLY A 123 17.54 13.23 -10.60
C GLY A 123 17.03 13.81 -11.92
N TYR A 124 15.91 13.31 -12.42
CA TYR A 124 15.27 13.84 -13.62
C TYR A 124 14.84 15.31 -13.44
N ILE A 125 14.25 15.66 -12.30
CA ILE A 125 13.84 17.02 -11.99
C ILE A 125 15.06 17.96 -11.98
N ILE A 126 16.10 17.62 -11.20
CA ILE A 126 17.32 18.42 -11.04
C ILE A 126 18.00 18.64 -12.40
N PHE A 127 18.15 17.58 -13.18
CA PHE A 127 18.77 17.66 -14.51
C PHE A 127 18.00 18.62 -15.45
N ASN A 128 16.68 18.62 -15.37
CA ASN A 128 15.84 19.48 -16.21
C ASN A 128 15.82 20.95 -15.76
N ILE A 129 15.98 21.23 -14.46
CA ILE A 129 16.08 22.60 -13.95
C ILE A 129 17.43 23.24 -14.33
N ARG A 130 18.52 22.44 -14.29
CA ARG A 130 19.87 22.93 -14.62
C ARG A 130 20.09 23.22 -16.10
N LYS A 131 19.25 22.72 -17.00
CA LYS A 131 19.36 22.98 -18.45
C LYS A 131 18.68 24.28 -18.90
N LYS A 132 18.09 25.03 -18.00
CA LYS A 132 17.60 26.40 -18.25
C LYS A 132 18.61 27.43 -17.81
#